data_3aa55e0c17a8d3bd4339dc42e80acd8d
#
_entry.id   3aa55e0c17a8d3bd4339dc42e80acd8d
#
_cell.length_a   1.000
_cell.length_b   1.000
_cell.length_c   1.000
_cell.angle_alpha   90.00
_cell.angle_beta   90.00
_cell.angle_gamma   90.00
#
_symmetry.space_group_name_H-M   'P 1'
#
loop_
_entity.id
_entity.type
_entity.pdbx_description
1 polymer ?
#
loop_
_entity_poly.entity_id
_entity_poly.type
_entity_poly.pdbx_seq_one_letter_code
_entity_poly.pdbx_strand_id
1 'polypeptide(L)'
;MTNRARWQRIVGGDRGEVLVEFSVSAFVLLITMLGVIDFSRALYTYHFVSYAAQEGTRYAMVRGADWTPSCASASSYGCQASAANITSYVRSLSPPGVVAGNIGVTPTWPQLNVDGASTGCNTIPKENSQGCLVKVQVTYSFHFMMPFIPQSALTMSATSEKVIAY
;
A
#
# COMPACT_ATOMS: atom_id res chain seq x y z
N MET A 1 29.08 -71.51 5.23
CA MET A 1 29.69 -70.48 6.06
C MET A 1 29.98 -69.27 5.19
N THR A 2 29.62 -68.05 5.65
CA THR A 2 30.07 -66.74 5.12
C THR A 2 29.37 -66.16 3.89
N ASN A 3 28.09 -65.81 4.04
CA ASN A 3 27.47 -64.83 3.11
C ASN A 3 26.86 -63.61 3.85
N ARG A 4 27.12 -63.44 5.13
CA ARG A 4 26.61 -62.30 5.93
C ARG A 4 27.49 -61.04 5.90
N ALA A 5 28.74 -61.18 5.45
CA ALA A 5 29.66 -60.03 5.48
C ALA A 5 29.59 -59.11 4.25
N ARG A 6 28.81 -59.48 3.22
CA ARG A 6 28.74 -58.70 1.97
C ARG A 6 27.62 -57.63 1.98
N TRP A 7 26.64 -57.79 2.84
CA TRP A 7 25.50 -56.86 2.92
C TRP A 7 25.76 -55.62 3.78
N GLN A 8 26.74 -55.64 4.65
CA GLN A 8 27.08 -54.51 5.51
C GLN A 8 27.86 -53.39 4.86
N ARG A 9 28.36 -53.57 3.63
CA ARG A 9 29.15 -52.56 2.88
C ARG A 9 28.29 -51.67 1.97
N ILE A 10 27.01 -51.95 1.83
CA ILE A 10 26.14 -51.19 0.94
C ILE A 10 25.42 -50.03 1.69
N VAL A 11 25.44 -50.03 3.02
CA VAL A 11 24.80 -49.01 3.87
C VAL A 11 25.76 -47.93 4.35
N GLY A 12 27.06 -48.03 3.97
CA GLY A 12 28.07 -47.06 4.35
C GLY A 12 28.29 -45.97 3.30
N GLY A 13 27.27 -45.19 3.02
CA GLY A 13 27.43 -44.04 2.11
C GLY A 13 27.12 -42.74 2.83
N ASP A 14 28.02 -42.26 3.73
CA ASP A 14 27.96 -40.93 4.38
C ASP A 14 27.72 -39.76 3.39
N ARG A 15 27.92 -40.01 2.09
CA ARG A 15 27.69 -39.01 1.02
C ARG A 15 26.24 -38.64 0.82
N GLY A 16 25.29 -39.55 1.07
CA GLY A 16 23.87 -39.30 0.97
C GLY A 16 23.35 -38.44 2.13
N GLU A 17 23.87 -38.70 3.33
CA GLU A 17 23.52 -37.96 4.54
C GLU A 17 23.93 -36.49 4.43
N VAL A 18 25.15 -36.20 3.99
CA VAL A 18 25.64 -34.83 3.77
C VAL A 18 24.82 -34.08 2.71
N LEU A 19 24.41 -34.77 1.63
CA LEU A 19 23.53 -34.14 0.62
C LEU A 19 22.17 -33.78 1.16
N VAL A 20 21.57 -34.60 2.00
CA VAL A 20 20.28 -34.32 2.64
C VAL A 20 20.41 -33.16 3.62
N GLU A 21 21.45 -33.15 4.45
CA GLU A 21 21.69 -32.04 5.40
C GLU A 21 21.93 -30.73 4.65
N PHE A 22 22.75 -30.73 3.60
CA PHE A 22 22.96 -29.54 2.76
C PHE A 22 21.64 -29.06 2.11
N SER A 23 20.84 -29.97 1.56
CA SER A 23 19.60 -29.61 0.88
C SER A 23 18.56 -29.00 1.84
N VAL A 24 18.44 -29.55 3.06
CA VAL A 24 17.56 -29.01 4.11
C VAL A 24 18.04 -27.62 4.55
N SER A 25 19.34 -27.48 4.80
CA SER A 25 19.93 -26.20 5.20
C SER A 25 19.76 -25.13 4.11
N ALA A 26 20.00 -25.48 2.85
CA ALA A 26 19.81 -24.61 1.71
C ALA A 26 18.33 -24.21 1.54
N PHE A 27 17.41 -25.15 1.75
CA PHE A 27 15.97 -24.90 1.67
C PHE A 27 15.50 -23.91 2.74
N VAL A 28 15.93 -24.09 4.00
CA VAL A 28 15.63 -23.16 5.10
C VAL A 28 16.20 -21.78 4.80
N LEU A 29 17.43 -21.70 4.30
CA LEU A 29 18.05 -20.44 3.91
C LEU A 29 17.25 -19.73 2.81
N LEU A 30 16.82 -20.43 1.78
CA LEU A 30 16.03 -19.86 0.69
C LEU A 30 14.68 -19.34 1.17
N ILE A 31 13.97 -20.09 2.01
CA ILE A 31 12.68 -19.65 2.57
C ILE A 31 12.86 -18.39 3.42
N THR A 32 13.89 -18.32 4.25
CA THR A 32 14.16 -17.14 5.06
C THR A 32 14.48 -15.92 4.20
N MET A 33 15.29 -16.08 3.14
CA MET A 33 15.56 -14.98 2.20
C MET A 33 14.28 -14.48 1.51
N LEU A 34 13.45 -15.38 1.01
CA LEU A 34 12.18 -15.00 0.37
C LEU A 34 11.24 -14.31 1.37
N GLY A 35 11.19 -14.77 2.62
CA GLY A 35 10.41 -14.14 3.69
C GLY A 35 10.83 -12.70 3.96
N VAL A 36 12.15 -12.46 4.03
CA VAL A 36 12.69 -11.09 4.24
C VAL A 36 12.34 -10.18 3.06
N ILE A 37 12.43 -10.68 1.83
CA ILE A 37 12.08 -9.91 0.63
C ILE A 37 10.60 -9.53 0.64
N ASP A 38 9.70 -10.48 0.89
CA ASP A 38 8.26 -10.21 0.92
C ASP A 38 7.87 -9.26 2.06
N PHE A 39 8.48 -9.43 3.23
CA PHE A 39 8.27 -8.51 4.35
C PHE A 39 8.73 -7.08 4.02
N SER A 40 9.88 -6.94 3.38
CA SER A 40 10.40 -5.64 2.96
C SER A 40 9.47 -4.97 1.94
N ARG A 41 8.91 -5.73 0.99
CA ARG A 41 7.93 -5.24 0.03
C ARG A 41 6.63 -4.81 0.73
N ALA A 42 6.18 -5.56 1.71
CA ALA A 42 4.99 -5.22 2.49
C ALA A 42 5.18 -3.91 3.26
N LEU A 43 6.32 -3.73 3.95
CA LEU A 43 6.65 -2.48 4.64
C LEU A 43 6.73 -1.29 3.69
N TYR A 44 7.38 -1.46 2.54
CA TYR A 44 7.47 -0.43 1.52
C TYR A 44 6.08 0.02 1.04
N THR A 45 5.21 -0.93 0.76
CA THR A 45 3.83 -0.65 0.34
C THR A 45 3.02 0.03 1.45
N TYR A 46 3.19 -0.39 2.70
CA TYR A 46 2.53 0.25 3.85
C TYR A 46 2.95 1.72 4.01
N HIS A 47 4.25 2.00 3.91
CA HIS A 47 4.75 3.38 3.92
C HIS A 47 4.19 4.21 2.77
N PHE A 48 4.14 3.63 1.58
CA PHE A 48 3.55 4.31 0.42
C PHE A 48 2.08 4.65 0.65
N VAL A 49 1.26 3.71 1.16
CA VAL A 49 -0.17 3.95 1.41
C VAL A 49 -0.37 5.10 2.40
N SER A 50 0.45 5.15 3.46
CA SER A 50 0.42 6.24 4.45
C SER A 50 0.85 7.59 3.85
N TYR A 51 1.91 7.60 3.05
CA TYR A 51 2.38 8.78 2.33
C TYR A 51 1.34 9.28 1.32
N ALA A 52 0.76 8.38 0.55
CA ALA A 52 -0.25 8.71 -0.46
C ALA A 52 -1.53 9.33 0.14
N ALA A 53 -1.96 8.86 1.32
CA ALA A 53 -3.07 9.45 2.04
C ALA A 53 -2.76 10.90 2.49
N GLN A 54 -1.54 11.15 2.97
CA GLN A 54 -1.11 12.49 3.36
C GLN A 54 -1.00 13.44 2.18
N GLU A 55 -0.42 12.99 1.06
CA GLU A 55 -0.30 13.81 -0.15
C GLU A 55 -1.67 14.08 -0.79
N GLY A 56 -2.57 13.10 -0.78
CA GLY A 56 -3.95 13.28 -1.24
C GLY A 56 -4.70 14.36 -0.45
N THR A 57 -4.55 14.36 0.89
CA THR A 57 -5.15 15.42 1.74
C THR A 57 -4.45 16.76 1.55
N ARG A 58 -3.14 16.81 1.35
CA ARG A 58 -2.43 18.06 1.03
C ARG A 58 -2.90 18.66 -0.28
N TYR A 59 -3.08 17.82 -1.29
CA TYR A 59 -3.64 18.24 -2.57
C TYR A 59 -5.03 18.87 -2.39
N ALA A 60 -5.90 18.21 -1.63
CA ALA A 60 -7.27 18.69 -1.37
C ALA A 60 -7.32 19.96 -0.51
N MET A 61 -6.47 20.04 0.53
CA MET A 61 -6.40 21.18 1.44
C MET A 61 -6.11 22.51 0.73
N VAL A 62 -5.26 22.48 -0.31
CA VAL A 62 -4.85 23.69 -1.04
C VAL A 62 -5.83 24.06 -2.15
N ARG A 63 -6.69 23.14 -2.58
CA ARG A 63 -7.57 23.30 -3.75
C ARG A 63 -9.04 23.15 -3.40
N GLY A 64 -9.48 23.88 -2.40
CA GLY A 64 -10.89 23.92 -1.98
C GLY A 64 -11.81 24.63 -2.96
N ALA A 65 -13.04 24.95 -2.52
CA ALA A 65 -14.09 25.55 -3.34
C ALA A 65 -13.71 26.92 -3.91
N ASP A 66 -12.89 27.68 -3.19
CA ASP A 66 -12.45 29.01 -3.58
C ASP A 66 -11.21 29.02 -4.48
N TRP A 67 -10.71 27.86 -4.86
CA TRP A 67 -9.58 27.73 -5.77
C TRP A 67 -9.94 28.19 -7.18
N THR A 68 -9.41 29.31 -7.60
CA THR A 68 -9.77 30.02 -8.85
C THR A 68 -8.95 29.72 -10.10
N PRO A 69 -7.74 29.08 -10.07
CA PRO A 69 -7.05 28.77 -11.31
C PRO A 69 -7.89 27.90 -12.22
N SER A 70 -8.03 28.30 -13.48
CA SER A 70 -8.82 27.58 -14.45
C SER A 70 -8.22 26.21 -14.74
N CYS A 71 -9.03 25.17 -14.79
CA CYS A 71 -8.65 23.82 -15.18
C CYS A 71 -8.16 23.69 -16.64
N ALA A 72 -8.20 24.76 -17.42
CA ALA A 72 -7.83 24.78 -18.83
C ALA A 72 -6.32 24.73 -19.09
N SER A 73 -5.50 24.83 -18.07
CA SER A 73 -4.03 24.76 -18.21
C SER A 73 -3.55 23.33 -18.01
N ALA A 74 -3.10 22.73 -19.06
CA ALA A 74 -2.15 21.62 -19.28
C ALA A 74 -1.88 20.56 -18.19
N SER A 75 -2.24 20.71 -16.94
CA SER A 75 -2.14 19.69 -15.91
C SER A 75 -3.50 19.42 -15.27
N SER A 76 -3.97 18.19 -15.41
CA SER A 76 -5.19 17.68 -14.74
C SER A 76 -5.18 17.86 -13.22
N TYR A 77 -4.07 18.28 -12.66
CA TYR A 77 -3.86 18.49 -11.23
C TYR A 77 -3.97 19.96 -10.79
N GLY A 78 -4.21 20.89 -11.71
CA GLY A 78 -4.37 22.31 -11.42
C GLY A 78 -5.79 22.70 -10.96
N CYS A 79 -6.74 21.79 -11.06
CA CYS A 79 -8.15 22.04 -10.79
C CYS A 79 -8.54 21.98 -9.32
N GLN A 80 -9.71 22.52 -9.00
CA GLN A 80 -10.35 22.31 -7.71
C GLN A 80 -10.38 20.82 -7.34
N ALA A 81 -10.16 20.51 -6.08
CA ALA A 81 -10.06 19.15 -5.59
C ALA A 81 -11.45 18.45 -5.59
N SER A 82 -11.76 17.81 -6.71
CA SER A 82 -12.84 16.83 -6.80
C SER A 82 -12.35 15.44 -6.37
N ALA A 83 -13.27 14.53 -6.04
CA ALA A 83 -12.91 13.14 -5.72
C ALA A 83 -12.13 12.47 -6.85
N ALA A 84 -12.49 12.74 -8.11
CA ALA A 84 -11.79 12.22 -9.29
C ALA A 84 -10.38 12.78 -9.40
N ASN A 85 -10.17 14.07 -9.17
CA ASN A 85 -8.87 14.72 -9.25
C ASN A 85 -7.94 14.23 -8.15
N ILE A 86 -8.42 14.08 -6.91
CA ILE A 86 -7.66 13.52 -5.80
C ILE A 86 -7.24 12.08 -6.11
N THR A 87 -8.18 11.27 -6.61
CA THR A 87 -7.90 9.88 -6.98
C THR A 87 -6.82 9.79 -8.08
N SER A 88 -6.93 10.60 -9.12
CA SER A 88 -5.96 10.63 -10.23
C SER A 88 -4.57 11.08 -9.73
N TYR A 89 -4.54 12.10 -8.88
CA TYR A 89 -3.30 12.59 -8.28
C TYR A 89 -2.62 11.51 -7.43
N VAL A 90 -3.36 10.89 -6.51
CA VAL A 90 -2.81 9.83 -5.64
C VAL A 90 -2.29 8.65 -6.46
N ARG A 91 -3.02 8.24 -7.50
CA ARG A 91 -2.57 7.16 -8.39
C ARG A 91 -1.33 7.51 -9.20
N SER A 92 -1.13 8.78 -9.52
CA SER A 92 0.09 9.23 -10.22
C SER A 92 1.34 9.17 -9.34
N LEU A 93 1.20 9.12 -8.02
CA LEU A 93 2.30 8.97 -7.07
C LEU A 93 2.78 7.51 -6.92
N SER A 94 2.14 6.56 -7.63
CA SER A 94 2.46 5.13 -7.46
C SER A 94 3.93 4.85 -7.78
N PRO A 95 4.68 4.26 -6.83
CA PRO A 95 6.08 3.95 -7.02
C PRO A 95 6.24 2.63 -7.80
N PRO A 96 7.46 2.33 -8.28
CA PRO A 96 7.75 1.06 -8.93
C PRO A 96 7.36 -0.13 -8.06
N GLY A 97 6.65 -1.11 -8.65
CA GLY A 97 6.17 -2.30 -7.95
C GLY A 97 4.78 -2.18 -7.32
N VAL A 98 4.18 -0.98 -7.31
CA VAL A 98 2.79 -0.74 -6.91
C VAL A 98 1.95 -0.44 -8.14
N VAL A 99 0.91 -1.25 -8.38
CA VAL A 99 0.02 -1.06 -9.54
C VAL A 99 -0.99 0.05 -9.22
N ALA A 100 -0.91 1.18 -9.95
CA ALA A 100 -1.76 2.35 -9.73
C ALA A 100 -3.27 2.03 -9.77
N GLY A 101 -3.69 1.08 -10.64
CA GLY A 101 -5.10 0.65 -10.74
C GLY A 101 -5.63 -0.05 -9.50
N ASN A 102 -4.76 -0.67 -8.70
CA ASN A 102 -5.12 -1.40 -7.48
C ASN A 102 -5.14 -0.49 -6.23
N ILE A 103 -4.81 0.81 -6.40
CA ILE A 103 -4.91 1.79 -5.33
C ILE A 103 -6.36 2.27 -5.24
N GLY A 104 -7.05 1.90 -4.16
CA GLY A 104 -8.35 2.46 -3.80
C GLY A 104 -8.14 3.80 -3.11
N VAL A 105 -8.82 4.83 -3.58
CA VAL A 105 -8.77 6.17 -2.97
C VAL A 105 -10.20 6.63 -2.71
N THR A 106 -10.51 6.95 -1.48
CA THR A 106 -11.83 7.39 -1.05
C THR A 106 -11.70 8.74 -0.35
N PRO A 107 -11.80 9.84 -1.11
CA PRO A 107 -11.89 11.16 -0.53
C PRO A 107 -13.30 11.38 0.03
N THR A 108 -13.39 11.98 1.19
CA THR A 108 -14.65 12.33 1.85
C THR A 108 -14.52 13.71 2.51
N TRP A 109 -15.61 14.44 2.52
CA TRP A 109 -15.75 15.71 3.23
C TRP A 109 -16.71 15.47 4.40
N PRO A 110 -16.22 15.37 5.64
CA PRO A 110 -17.06 15.06 6.81
C PRO A 110 -18.14 16.11 7.13
N GLN A 111 -18.15 17.21 6.40
CA GLN A 111 -19.09 18.35 6.62
C GLN A 111 -18.92 19.01 8.00
N LEU A 112 -17.72 18.91 8.55
CA LEU A 112 -17.35 19.46 9.84
C LEU A 112 -16.21 20.46 9.66
N ASN A 113 -16.16 21.46 10.53
CA ASN A 113 -15.01 22.34 10.68
C ASN A 113 -14.01 21.78 11.71
N VAL A 114 -12.92 22.50 11.95
CA VAL A 114 -11.87 22.10 12.91
C VAL A 114 -12.39 21.92 14.34
N ASP A 115 -13.45 22.60 14.72
CA ASP A 115 -14.07 22.50 16.04
C ASP A 115 -15.10 21.36 16.14
N GLY A 116 -15.27 20.59 15.06
CA GLY A 116 -16.26 19.50 14.99
C GLY A 116 -17.69 19.98 14.78
N ALA A 117 -17.90 21.28 14.49
CA ALA A 117 -19.21 21.83 14.17
C ALA A 117 -19.48 21.75 12.65
N SER A 118 -20.73 21.60 12.27
CA SER A 118 -21.16 21.56 10.85
C SER A 118 -21.40 22.93 10.23
N THR A 119 -21.20 24.01 10.98
CA THR A 119 -21.49 25.38 10.55
C THR A 119 -20.67 25.74 9.31
N GLY A 120 -21.34 26.00 8.21
CA GLY A 120 -20.73 26.40 6.94
C GLY A 120 -20.20 25.25 6.06
N CYS A 121 -20.15 24.04 6.59
CA CYS A 121 -19.58 22.87 5.87
C CYS A 121 -20.65 21.83 5.49
N ASN A 122 -21.88 21.98 5.92
CA ASN A 122 -22.95 20.97 5.80
C ASN A 122 -23.82 21.10 4.55
N THR A 123 -23.45 21.96 3.61
CA THR A 123 -24.26 22.19 2.39
C THR A 123 -23.38 22.08 1.15
N ILE A 124 -23.80 21.27 0.19
CA ILE A 124 -23.20 21.20 -1.14
C ILE A 124 -23.52 22.52 -1.89
N PRO A 125 -22.54 23.23 -2.47
CA PRO A 125 -21.13 22.87 -2.70
C PRO A 125 -20.15 23.36 -1.62
N LYS A 126 -20.60 23.73 -0.43
CA LYS A 126 -19.76 24.35 0.62
C LYS A 126 -18.95 23.34 1.46
N GLU A 127 -19.16 22.05 1.29
CA GLU A 127 -18.42 21.01 2.00
C GLU A 127 -16.90 21.04 1.75
N ASN A 128 -16.49 21.60 0.60
CA ASN A 128 -15.11 21.79 0.20
C ASN A 128 -14.62 23.25 0.43
N SER A 129 -15.29 24.02 1.27
CA SER A 129 -14.93 25.41 1.56
C SER A 129 -13.82 25.51 2.59
N GLN A 130 -13.20 26.68 2.63
CA GLN A 130 -12.18 27.02 3.63
C GLN A 130 -12.67 26.77 5.05
N GLY A 131 -11.83 26.19 5.89
CA GLY A 131 -12.15 25.84 7.27
C GLY A 131 -12.84 24.49 7.46
N CYS A 132 -13.32 23.86 6.38
CA CYS A 132 -13.92 22.52 6.43
C CYS A 132 -12.86 21.43 6.42
N LEU A 133 -13.23 20.25 6.92
CA LEU A 133 -12.35 19.09 6.93
C LEU A 133 -12.42 18.31 5.61
N VAL A 134 -11.29 17.87 5.14
CA VAL A 134 -11.17 16.86 4.08
C VAL A 134 -10.43 15.64 4.61
N LYS A 135 -10.96 14.47 4.31
CA LYS A 135 -10.44 13.17 4.72
C LYS A 135 -10.18 12.32 3.49
N VAL A 136 -8.98 11.80 3.35
CA VAL A 136 -8.62 10.90 2.26
C VAL A 136 -8.18 9.57 2.84
N GLN A 137 -8.89 8.51 2.48
CA GLN A 137 -8.52 7.14 2.78
C GLN A 137 -7.90 6.51 1.54
N VAL A 138 -6.74 5.91 1.70
CA VAL A 138 -6.06 5.14 0.66
C VAL A 138 -5.98 3.69 1.09
N THR A 139 -6.35 2.79 0.17
CA THR A 139 -6.31 1.34 0.39
C THR A 139 -5.50 0.66 -0.71
N TYR A 140 -4.81 -0.40 -0.38
CA TYR A 140 -4.09 -1.23 -1.32
C TYR A 140 -4.14 -2.70 -0.91
N SER A 141 -4.41 -3.59 -1.87
CA SER A 141 -4.42 -5.03 -1.66
C SER A 141 -3.05 -5.61 -2.02
N PHE A 142 -2.28 -5.94 -0.99
CA PHE A 142 -0.95 -6.53 -1.14
C PHE A 142 -1.05 -8.05 -1.26
N HIS A 143 -0.29 -8.64 -2.20
CA HIS A 143 -0.18 -10.08 -2.39
C HIS A 143 1.24 -10.54 -2.12
N PHE A 144 1.36 -11.58 -1.30
CA PHE A 144 2.63 -12.24 -1.04
C PHE A 144 3.08 -13.05 -2.26
N MET A 145 4.38 -13.10 -2.52
CA MET A 145 4.97 -13.95 -3.58
C MET A 145 5.31 -15.35 -3.10
N MET A 146 5.34 -15.57 -1.78
CA MET A 146 5.68 -16.86 -1.21
C MET A 146 4.61 -17.92 -1.54
N PRO A 147 4.99 -19.08 -2.11
CA PRO A 147 4.04 -20.11 -2.55
C PRO A 147 3.32 -20.82 -1.40
N PHE A 148 3.82 -20.71 -0.16
CA PHE A 148 3.29 -21.40 1.02
C PHE A 148 2.35 -20.53 1.86
N ILE A 149 2.23 -19.24 1.56
CA ILE A 149 1.28 -18.35 2.24
C ILE A 149 -0.03 -18.37 1.45
N PRO A 150 -1.20 -18.50 2.14
CA PRO A 150 -2.48 -18.37 1.47
C PRO A 150 -2.52 -17.07 0.68
N GLN A 151 -2.94 -17.13 -0.58
CA GLN A 151 -3.01 -15.97 -1.48
C GLN A 151 -4.12 -14.98 -1.11
N SER A 152 -4.50 -14.93 0.17
CA SER A 152 -5.39 -13.91 0.69
C SER A 152 -4.67 -12.56 0.64
N ALA A 153 -5.27 -11.61 -0.06
CA ALA A 153 -4.74 -10.26 -0.12
C ALA A 153 -4.73 -9.62 1.27
N LEU A 154 -3.57 -9.11 1.67
CA LEU A 154 -3.48 -8.25 2.85
C LEU A 154 -3.91 -6.84 2.47
N THR A 155 -5.08 -6.41 2.92
CA THR A 155 -5.55 -5.04 2.68
C THR A 155 -4.86 -4.08 3.64
N MET A 156 -4.05 -3.20 3.09
CA MET A 156 -3.42 -2.09 3.80
C MET A 156 -4.28 -0.85 3.62
N SER A 157 -4.49 -0.09 4.67
CA SER A 157 -5.24 1.18 4.60
C SER A 157 -4.59 2.24 5.46
N ALA A 158 -4.62 3.46 4.97
CA ALA A 158 -4.24 4.65 5.73
C ALA A 158 -5.24 5.77 5.47
N THR A 159 -5.43 6.59 6.48
CA THR A 159 -6.35 7.72 6.43
C THR A 159 -5.62 8.97 6.91
N SER A 160 -5.80 10.05 6.19
CA SER A 160 -5.32 11.38 6.58
C SER A 160 -6.47 12.37 6.53
N GLU A 161 -6.49 13.31 7.46
CA GLU A 161 -7.51 14.35 7.58
C GLU A 161 -6.83 15.70 7.79
N LYS A 162 -7.31 16.73 7.09
CA LYS A 162 -6.80 18.10 7.17
C LYS A 162 -7.89 19.11 6.94
N VAL A 163 -7.66 20.34 7.42
CA VAL A 163 -8.51 21.50 7.18
C VAL A 163 -8.18 22.13 5.83
N ILE A 164 -9.19 22.47 5.07
CA ILE A 164 -9.07 23.16 3.78
C ILE A 164 -8.66 24.61 4.03
N ALA A 165 -7.60 25.04 3.35
CA ALA A 165 -7.00 26.36 3.51
C ALA A 165 -7.52 27.39 2.48
N TYR A 166 -7.97 26.92 1.31
CA TYR A 166 -8.46 27.74 0.20
C TYR A 166 -9.72 27.19 -0.45
#